data_e75bd9ebe3ae6ad607fb0e53c51bd442
#
_entry.id   e75bd9ebe3ae6ad607fb0e53c51bd442
#
_cell.length_a   1.000
_cell.length_b   1.000
_cell.length_c   1.000
_cell.angle_alpha   90.00
_cell.angle_beta   90.00
_cell.angle_gamma   90.00
#
_symmetry.space_group_name_H-M   'P 1'
#
loop_
_entity.id
_entity.type
_entity.pdbx_description
1 polymer ?
#
loop_
_entity_poly.entity_id
_entity_poly.type
_entity_poly.pdbx_seq_one_letter_code
_entity_poly.pdbx_strand_id
1 'polypeptide(L)'
;MYNKPLVITPGEPSGIGVEITLKAWKSGYTGLFFLLDDPDRVKERAKVAGLDLPLRIIGKPSEAKEYFSDALPILPHYFSGSCVPGKPSLENANSVIKALDISVEFVEQGLVSGIVTNPIQKHTLKDAGFKYPGHTEYLAHLANGNPRPVMLLVSPTLRVVPVIIHDPICKITDLLTTELIVEVCLITAQSLMHDFNIKYPRIWITGLNPHAGEGGTIGTEEITIIEPAMKILKEYGILISGPFPADSMFHETARN
;
A
#
# COMPACT_ATOMS: atom_id res chain seq x y z
N MET A 1 12.78 10.41 -13.32
CA MET A 1 12.39 11.10 -12.05
C MET A 1 10.90 11.35 -12.12
N TYR A 2 10.14 10.85 -11.18
CA TYR A 2 8.70 11.12 -11.09
C TYR A 2 8.51 12.63 -10.88
N ASN A 3 7.93 13.29 -11.86
CA ASN A 3 7.75 14.75 -11.84
C ASN A 3 6.47 15.17 -11.10
N LYS A 4 5.70 14.19 -10.59
CA LYS A 4 4.44 14.38 -9.87
C LYS A 4 4.61 14.04 -8.40
N PRO A 5 3.97 14.80 -7.48
CA PRO A 5 4.03 14.51 -6.05
C PRO A 5 3.28 13.23 -5.67
N LEU A 6 3.57 12.69 -4.51
CA LEU A 6 2.71 11.77 -3.77
C LEU A 6 1.71 12.57 -2.95
N VAL A 7 0.48 12.08 -2.80
CA VAL A 7 -0.46 12.59 -1.81
C VAL A 7 -0.36 11.74 -0.54
N ILE A 8 -0.20 12.38 0.61
CA ILE A 8 -0.29 11.72 1.92
C ILE A 8 -1.67 12.02 2.51
N THR A 9 -2.45 10.97 2.82
CA THR A 9 -3.77 11.14 3.42
C THR A 9 -3.65 11.47 4.92
N PRO A 10 -4.65 12.12 5.54
CA PRO A 10 -4.56 12.51 6.95
C PRO A 10 -4.53 11.33 7.92
N GLY A 11 -5.15 10.19 7.54
CA GLY A 11 -5.42 9.09 8.45
C GLY A 11 -6.45 9.46 9.53
N GLU A 12 -6.34 8.84 10.70
CA GLU A 12 -7.15 9.22 11.88
C GLU A 12 -6.70 10.59 12.39
N PRO A 13 -7.58 11.62 12.40
CA PRO A 13 -7.17 12.97 12.79
C PRO A 13 -6.75 13.09 14.27
N SER A 14 -7.21 12.20 15.14
CA SER A 14 -6.79 12.10 16.54
C SER A 14 -5.56 11.20 16.75
N GLY A 15 -5.04 10.61 15.66
CA GLY A 15 -3.91 9.69 15.64
C GLY A 15 -2.55 10.38 15.49
N ILE A 16 -1.57 9.62 14.97
CA ILE A 16 -0.16 10.04 14.85
C ILE A 16 0.22 10.43 13.40
N GLY A 17 -0.74 10.47 12.47
CA GLY A 17 -0.47 10.67 11.04
C GLY A 17 0.32 11.95 10.75
N VAL A 18 -0.07 13.06 11.36
CA VAL A 18 0.62 14.35 11.19
C VAL A 18 2.06 14.28 11.69
N GLU A 19 2.28 13.76 12.90
CA GLU A 19 3.62 13.71 13.50
C GLU A 19 4.60 12.86 12.69
N ILE A 20 4.16 11.71 12.18
CA ILE A 20 5.03 10.87 11.35
C ILE A 20 5.31 11.52 10.00
N THR A 21 4.34 12.23 9.39
CA THR A 21 4.53 12.97 8.15
C THR A 21 5.50 14.14 8.34
N LEU A 22 5.35 14.93 9.41
CA LEU A 22 6.26 16.02 9.75
C LEU A 22 7.70 15.52 9.98
N LYS A 23 7.86 14.41 10.71
CA LYS A 23 9.17 13.79 10.94
C LYS A 23 9.79 13.27 9.65
N ALA A 24 9.00 12.65 8.77
CA ALA A 24 9.48 12.19 7.47
C ALA A 24 10.01 13.35 6.63
N TRP A 25 9.28 14.46 6.55
CA TRP A 25 9.73 15.65 5.83
C TRP A 25 11.01 16.25 6.46
N LYS A 26 11.04 16.39 7.79
CA LYS A 26 12.20 16.89 8.54
C LYS A 26 13.47 16.04 8.38
N SER A 27 13.32 14.74 8.19
CA SER A 27 14.46 13.82 8.02
C SER A 27 15.17 13.98 6.68
N GLY A 28 14.71 14.87 5.80
CA GLY A 28 15.30 15.10 4.48
C GLY A 28 14.92 14.03 3.46
N TYR A 29 13.77 13.37 3.62
CA TYR A 29 13.27 12.46 2.59
C TYR A 29 13.13 13.18 1.25
N THR A 30 13.75 12.65 0.21
CA THR A 30 13.89 13.32 -1.10
C THR A 30 12.69 13.10 -2.04
N GLY A 31 11.74 12.26 -1.69
CA GLY A 31 10.53 12.06 -2.48
C GLY A 31 9.58 13.25 -2.34
N LEU A 32 9.13 13.78 -3.47
CA LEU A 32 8.19 14.90 -3.51
C LEU A 32 6.80 14.44 -3.04
N PHE A 33 6.22 15.09 -2.03
CA PHE A 33 4.88 14.83 -1.54
C PHE A 33 4.21 16.08 -0.97
N PHE A 34 2.91 16.02 -0.76
CA PHE A 34 2.15 16.96 0.04
C PHE A 34 1.19 16.23 0.98
N LEU A 35 0.79 16.89 2.05
CA LEU A 35 -0.19 16.38 3.00
C LEU A 35 -1.58 16.92 2.64
N LEU A 36 -2.57 16.03 2.51
CA LEU A 36 -3.98 16.39 2.38
C LEU A 36 -4.59 16.45 3.79
N ASP A 37 -4.71 17.64 4.37
CA ASP A 37 -5.09 17.78 5.78
C ASP A 37 -5.56 19.21 6.13
N ASP A 38 -6.09 19.39 7.34
CA ASP A 38 -6.43 20.69 7.90
C ASP A 38 -5.16 21.45 8.33
N PRO A 39 -4.83 22.59 7.69
CA PRO A 39 -3.61 23.33 7.98
C PRO A 39 -3.50 23.80 9.44
N ASP A 40 -4.62 24.18 10.07
CA ASP A 40 -4.61 24.67 11.46
C ASP A 40 -4.35 23.50 12.42
N ARG A 41 -4.97 22.35 12.18
CA ARG A 41 -4.70 21.13 12.91
C ARG A 41 -3.23 20.69 12.78
N VAL A 42 -2.69 20.70 11.58
CA VAL A 42 -1.28 20.34 11.34
C VAL A 42 -0.34 21.26 12.11
N LYS A 43 -0.61 22.57 12.12
CA LYS A 43 0.17 23.55 12.87
C LYS A 43 0.10 23.34 14.37
N GLU A 44 -1.09 23.07 14.90
CA GLU A 44 -1.28 22.75 16.32
C GLU A 44 -0.54 21.48 16.72
N ARG A 45 -0.67 20.41 15.93
CA ARG A 45 0.02 19.13 16.17
C ARG A 45 1.53 19.26 16.09
N ALA A 46 2.04 20.05 15.12
CA ALA A 46 3.46 20.34 15.02
C ALA A 46 3.99 21.00 16.29
N LYS A 47 3.26 22.00 16.82
CA LYS A 47 3.61 22.69 18.07
C LYS A 47 3.63 21.74 19.27
N VAL A 48 2.58 20.90 19.44
CA VAL A 48 2.49 19.93 20.53
C VAL A 48 3.62 18.89 20.46
N ALA A 49 4.00 18.47 19.25
CA ALA A 49 5.07 17.50 19.02
C ALA A 49 6.50 18.11 19.13
N GLY A 50 6.63 19.42 19.37
CA GLY A 50 7.92 20.11 19.37
C GLY A 50 8.58 20.14 17.98
N LEU A 51 7.79 20.06 16.92
CA LEU A 51 8.21 20.08 15.52
C LEU A 51 7.82 21.44 14.91
N ASP A 52 8.59 22.49 15.24
CA ASP A 52 8.40 23.80 14.60
C ASP A 52 9.00 23.73 13.19
N LEU A 53 8.13 23.53 12.21
CA LEU A 53 8.49 23.32 10.82
C LEU A 53 7.74 24.31 9.91
N PRO A 54 8.37 24.83 8.86
CA PRO A 54 7.69 25.67 7.90
C PRO A 54 6.62 24.87 7.14
N LEU A 55 5.40 25.39 7.15
CA LEU A 55 4.24 24.81 6.48
C LEU A 55 3.78 25.74 5.36
N ARG A 56 3.39 25.20 4.20
CA ARG A 56 2.89 25.98 3.08
C ARG A 56 1.54 25.44 2.61
N ILE A 57 0.52 26.28 2.66
CA ILE A 57 -0.78 25.98 2.06
C ILE A 57 -0.66 26.09 0.55
N ILE A 58 -1.10 25.07 -0.17
CA ILE A 58 -1.15 25.01 -1.63
C ILE A 58 -2.60 24.86 -2.12
N GLY A 59 -2.88 25.35 -3.32
CA GLY A 59 -4.21 25.27 -3.93
C GLY A 59 -4.42 24.05 -4.84
N LYS A 60 -3.33 23.42 -5.29
CA LYS A 60 -3.35 22.25 -6.20
C LYS A 60 -2.07 21.40 -6.06
N PRO A 61 -2.14 20.09 -6.38
CA PRO A 61 -1.00 19.17 -6.23
C PRO A 61 0.29 19.62 -6.93
N SER A 62 0.20 20.27 -8.10
CA SER A 62 1.39 20.70 -8.87
C SER A 62 2.24 21.77 -8.16
N GLU A 63 1.66 22.55 -7.26
CA GLU A 63 2.36 23.58 -6.49
C GLU A 63 3.30 22.97 -5.42
N ALA A 64 3.10 21.71 -5.04
CA ALA A 64 3.94 21.07 -4.05
C ALA A 64 5.43 21.14 -4.41
N LYS A 65 5.76 21.02 -5.69
CA LYS A 65 7.14 21.06 -6.18
C LYS A 65 7.84 22.39 -5.92
N GLU A 66 7.09 23.47 -5.90
CA GLU A 66 7.64 24.83 -5.73
C GLU A 66 8.10 25.11 -4.29
N TYR A 67 7.45 24.45 -3.33
CA TYR A 67 7.64 24.75 -1.90
C TYR A 67 8.28 23.62 -1.10
N PHE A 68 8.34 22.39 -1.63
CA PHE A 68 8.74 21.20 -0.88
C PHE A 68 10.13 21.27 -0.25
N SER A 69 11.07 21.99 -0.89
CA SER A 69 12.43 22.18 -0.34
C SER A 69 12.45 23.05 0.92
N ASP A 70 11.54 24.01 1.02
CA ASP A 70 11.57 25.06 2.03
C ASP A 70 10.47 24.93 3.08
N ALA A 71 9.37 24.28 2.74
CA ALA A 71 8.21 24.07 3.61
C ALA A 71 7.45 22.80 3.24
N LEU A 72 6.81 22.14 4.22
CA LEU A 72 5.90 21.04 3.94
C LEU A 72 4.62 21.57 3.26
N PRO A 73 4.31 21.16 2.02
CA PRO A 73 3.09 21.58 1.34
C PRO A 73 1.87 20.90 1.95
N ILE A 74 0.80 21.65 2.21
CA ILE A 74 -0.48 21.16 2.71
C ILE A 74 -1.58 21.60 1.74
N LEU A 75 -2.31 20.64 1.18
CA LEU A 75 -3.54 20.88 0.46
C LEU A 75 -4.70 20.83 1.46
N PRO A 76 -5.50 21.90 1.61
CA PRO A 76 -6.52 21.95 2.65
C PRO A 76 -7.59 20.86 2.51
N HIS A 77 -7.83 20.15 3.60
CA HIS A 77 -8.93 19.20 3.79
C HIS A 77 -9.41 19.28 5.24
N TYR A 78 -10.62 19.76 5.47
CA TYR A 78 -11.12 20.10 6.79
C TYR A 78 -11.92 18.95 7.41
N PHE A 79 -11.89 18.88 8.75
CA PHE A 79 -12.65 17.93 9.55
C PHE A 79 -13.89 18.56 10.15
N SER A 80 -14.98 17.78 10.28
CA SER A 80 -16.26 18.28 10.80
C SER A 80 -16.28 18.38 12.33
N GLY A 81 -15.53 17.51 13.02
CA GLY A 81 -15.47 17.41 14.48
C GLY A 81 -14.11 17.79 15.05
N SER A 82 -14.02 17.81 16.36
CA SER A 82 -12.76 18.08 17.08
C SER A 82 -11.74 16.96 16.86
N CYS A 83 -10.46 17.33 16.78
CA CYS A 83 -9.35 16.40 16.53
C CYS A 83 -8.45 16.29 17.78
N VAL A 84 -9.01 15.91 18.92
CA VAL A 84 -8.27 15.78 20.17
C VAL A 84 -7.35 14.56 20.14
N PRO A 85 -6.04 14.69 20.40
CA PRO A 85 -5.10 13.57 20.41
C PRO A 85 -5.57 12.38 21.26
N GLY A 86 -5.56 11.18 20.66
CA GLY A 86 -5.96 9.95 21.35
C GLY A 86 -7.47 9.77 21.56
N LYS A 87 -8.31 10.70 21.09
CA LYS A 87 -9.77 10.64 21.22
C LYS A 87 -10.44 10.69 19.84
N PRO A 88 -10.53 9.58 19.12
CA PRO A 88 -11.22 9.51 17.82
C PRO A 88 -12.68 9.97 17.92
N SER A 89 -13.17 10.65 16.89
CA SER A 89 -14.56 11.11 16.81
C SER A 89 -15.26 10.57 15.56
N LEU A 90 -16.47 10.04 15.73
CA LEU A 90 -17.33 9.61 14.62
C LEU A 90 -17.62 10.75 13.61
N GLU A 91 -17.69 11.98 14.08
CA GLU A 91 -17.93 13.16 13.24
C GLU A 91 -16.87 13.34 12.13
N ASN A 92 -15.64 12.84 12.38
CA ASN A 92 -14.54 12.95 11.43
C ASN A 92 -14.47 11.79 10.42
N ALA A 93 -15.22 10.71 10.63
CA ALA A 93 -15.14 9.51 9.82
C ALA A 93 -15.39 9.78 8.32
N ASN A 94 -16.41 10.57 8.00
CA ASN A 94 -16.73 10.94 6.62
C ASN A 94 -15.62 11.79 5.97
N SER A 95 -14.98 12.68 6.74
CA SER A 95 -13.85 13.48 6.24
C SER A 95 -12.64 12.59 5.94
N VAL A 96 -12.38 11.58 6.79
CA VAL A 96 -11.30 10.59 6.55
C VAL A 96 -11.55 9.79 5.27
N ILE A 97 -12.78 9.31 5.07
CA ILE A 97 -13.18 8.58 3.86
C ILE A 97 -13.04 9.48 2.63
N LYS A 98 -13.57 10.70 2.69
CA LYS A 98 -13.50 11.67 1.59
C LYS A 98 -12.06 12.03 1.20
N ALA A 99 -11.12 12.04 2.14
CA ALA A 99 -9.71 12.24 1.81
C ALA A 99 -9.13 11.11 0.96
N LEU A 100 -9.59 9.87 1.16
CA LEU A 100 -9.22 8.74 0.31
C LEU A 100 -9.83 8.89 -1.10
N ASP A 101 -11.12 9.26 -1.19
CA ASP A 101 -11.81 9.49 -2.47
C ASP A 101 -11.07 10.54 -3.31
N ILE A 102 -10.79 11.71 -2.73
CA ILE A 102 -10.05 12.79 -3.37
C ILE A 102 -8.65 12.31 -3.80
N SER A 103 -7.99 11.50 -2.99
CA SER A 103 -6.65 11.00 -3.32
C SER A 103 -6.67 10.06 -4.52
N VAL A 104 -7.69 9.20 -4.64
CA VAL A 104 -7.90 8.34 -5.81
C VAL A 104 -8.21 9.18 -7.04
N GLU A 105 -9.10 10.18 -6.95
CA GLU A 105 -9.38 11.11 -8.04
C GLU A 105 -8.09 11.79 -8.55
N PHE A 106 -7.19 12.21 -7.67
CA PHE A 106 -5.91 12.79 -8.08
C PHE A 106 -5.02 11.81 -8.85
N VAL A 107 -5.02 10.52 -8.46
CA VAL A 107 -4.29 9.47 -9.20
C VAL A 107 -4.90 9.27 -10.58
N GLU A 108 -6.22 9.12 -10.66
CA GLU A 108 -6.94 8.89 -11.93
C GLU A 108 -6.79 10.06 -12.92
N GLN A 109 -6.79 11.27 -12.41
CA GLN A 109 -6.51 12.48 -13.21
C GLN A 109 -5.02 12.65 -13.54
N GLY A 110 -4.17 11.79 -13.01
CA GLY A 110 -2.72 11.86 -13.22
C GLY A 110 -2.06 13.10 -12.60
N LEU A 111 -2.65 13.68 -11.56
CA LEU A 111 -2.12 14.83 -10.82
C LEU A 111 -1.04 14.46 -9.82
N VAL A 112 -1.10 13.22 -9.29
CA VAL A 112 -0.14 12.65 -8.36
C VAL A 112 0.42 11.34 -8.91
N SER A 113 1.55 10.87 -8.37
CA SER A 113 2.19 9.61 -8.75
C SER A 113 1.73 8.41 -7.92
N GLY A 114 1.02 8.65 -6.82
CA GLY A 114 0.50 7.61 -5.93
C GLY A 114 0.01 8.18 -4.61
N ILE A 115 -0.53 7.29 -3.77
CA ILE A 115 -1.11 7.61 -2.46
C ILE A 115 -0.25 6.97 -1.37
N VAL A 116 0.07 7.74 -0.33
CA VAL A 116 0.63 7.24 0.93
C VAL A 116 -0.43 7.41 2.01
N THR A 117 -0.85 6.33 2.62
CA THR A 117 -1.90 6.37 3.63
C THR A 117 -1.32 6.45 5.05
N ASN A 118 -1.71 7.48 5.79
CA ASN A 118 -1.52 7.52 7.23
C ASN A 118 -2.48 6.54 7.94
N PRO A 119 -2.15 6.04 9.15
CA PRO A 119 -2.98 5.07 9.85
C PRO A 119 -4.40 5.57 10.14
N ILE A 120 -5.40 4.72 9.88
CA ILE A 120 -6.82 4.97 10.23
C ILE A 120 -7.23 4.21 11.49
N GLN A 121 -8.26 4.70 12.16
CA GLN A 121 -8.91 3.99 13.26
C GLN A 121 -10.10 3.17 12.70
N LYS A 122 -9.88 1.86 12.51
CA LYS A 122 -10.86 0.98 11.87
C LYS A 122 -12.20 0.89 12.62
N HIS A 123 -12.17 0.94 13.96
CA HIS A 123 -13.38 0.85 14.78
C HIS A 123 -14.28 2.06 14.54
N THR A 124 -13.73 3.27 14.63
CA THR A 124 -14.45 4.52 14.39
C THR A 124 -15.07 4.56 12.99
N LEU A 125 -14.33 4.12 11.96
CA LEU A 125 -14.87 4.06 10.60
C LEU A 125 -15.99 3.02 10.45
N LYS A 126 -15.88 1.85 11.07
CA LYS A 126 -16.95 0.83 11.08
C LYS A 126 -18.22 1.33 11.74
N ASP A 127 -18.10 2.01 12.88
CA ASP A 127 -19.24 2.59 13.60
C ASP A 127 -19.92 3.69 12.77
N ALA A 128 -19.17 4.36 11.89
CA ALA A 128 -19.71 5.32 10.91
C ALA A 128 -20.25 4.66 9.63
N GLY A 129 -20.29 3.32 9.56
CA GLY A 129 -20.85 2.58 8.42
C GLY A 129 -19.85 2.21 7.32
N PHE A 130 -18.54 2.38 7.53
CA PHE A 130 -17.53 1.95 6.59
C PHE A 130 -17.48 0.42 6.48
N LYS A 131 -17.72 -0.12 5.28
CA LYS A 131 -17.96 -1.55 5.05
C LYS A 131 -16.70 -2.36 4.72
N TYR A 132 -15.56 -1.71 4.54
CA TYR A 132 -14.32 -2.33 4.07
C TYR A 132 -13.40 -2.72 5.24
N PRO A 133 -12.60 -3.80 5.13
CA PRO A 133 -11.64 -4.22 6.15
C PRO A 133 -10.54 -3.19 6.42
N GLY A 134 -10.17 -2.42 5.40
CA GLY A 134 -9.11 -1.41 5.49
C GLY A 134 -8.94 -0.58 4.23
N HIS A 135 -7.80 0.12 4.12
CA HIS A 135 -7.46 0.94 2.96
C HIS A 135 -7.40 0.13 1.66
N THR A 136 -6.78 -1.04 1.71
CA THR A 136 -6.50 -1.86 0.53
C THR A 136 -7.76 -2.19 -0.26
N GLU A 137 -8.78 -2.70 0.44
CA GLU A 137 -10.04 -3.09 -0.16
C GLU A 137 -10.86 -1.88 -0.60
N TYR A 138 -10.78 -0.78 0.16
CA TYR A 138 -11.47 0.46 -0.20
C TYR A 138 -10.84 1.13 -1.42
N LEU A 139 -9.52 1.25 -1.48
CA LEU A 139 -8.82 1.81 -2.64
C LEU A 139 -9.06 0.97 -3.91
N ALA A 140 -9.08 -0.36 -3.77
CA ALA A 140 -9.43 -1.24 -4.89
C ALA A 140 -10.88 -1.03 -5.37
N HIS A 141 -11.82 -0.81 -4.44
CA HIS A 141 -13.21 -0.50 -4.78
C HIS A 141 -13.36 0.83 -5.52
N LEU A 142 -12.58 1.85 -5.12
CA LEU A 142 -12.59 3.16 -5.78
C LEU A 142 -11.91 3.14 -7.14
N ALA A 143 -10.93 2.28 -7.35
CA ALA A 143 -10.19 2.20 -8.60
C ALA A 143 -11.08 1.71 -9.74
N ASN A 144 -10.89 2.28 -10.94
CA ASN A 144 -11.63 1.92 -12.13
C ASN A 144 -11.52 0.42 -12.44
N GLY A 145 -12.67 -0.24 -12.67
CA GLY A 145 -12.73 -1.67 -12.98
C GLY A 145 -12.68 -2.58 -11.74
N ASN A 146 -12.65 -2.02 -10.52
CA ASN A 146 -12.59 -2.78 -9.26
C ASN A 146 -11.54 -3.91 -9.30
N PRO A 147 -10.26 -3.58 -9.53
CA PRO A 147 -9.20 -4.58 -9.70
C PRO A 147 -8.96 -5.35 -8.39
N ARG A 148 -8.45 -6.59 -8.52
CA ARG A 148 -7.95 -7.30 -7.35
C ARG A 148 -6.73 -6.57 -6.77
N PRO A 149 -6.75 -6.18 -5.50
CA PRO A 149 -5.55 -5.63 -4.86
C PRO A 149 -4.53 -6.74 -4.60
N VAL A 150 -3.26 -6.46 -4.90
CA VAL A 150 -2.15 -7.36 -4.62
C VAL A 150 -1.17 -6.65 -3.70
N MET A 151 -0.89 -7.24 -2.54
CA MET A 151 0.09 -6.71 -1.59
C MET A 151 1.50 -7.05 -2.06
N LEU A 152 2.37 -6.05 -2.11
CA LEU A 152 3.80 -6.22 -2.37
C LEU A 152 4.60 -5.67 -1.19
N LEU A 153 5.38 -6.51 -0.52
CA LEU A 153 6.36 -6.11 0.48
C LEU A 153 7.69 -5.82 -0.23
N VAL A 154 8.23 -4.63 -0.05
CA VAL A 154 9.41 -4.16 -0.79
C VAL A 154 10.53 -3.76 0.14
N SER A 155 11.73 -4.29 -0.11
CA SER A 155 13.00 -3.79 0.42
C SER A 155 13.97 -3.54 -0.73
N PRO A 156 15.13 -2.91 -0.49
CA PRO A 156 16.13 -2.71 -1.54
C PRO A 156 16.58 -3.99 -2.25
N THR A 157 16.58 -5.12 -1.54
CA THR A 157 17.12 -6.40 -2.02
C THR A 157 16.07 -7.49 -2.20
N LEU A 158 14.82 -7.27 -1.81
CA LEU A 158 13.80 -8.31 -1.85
C LEU A 158 12.40 -7.71 -2.06
N ARG A 159 11.61 -8.36 -2.93
CA ARG A 159 10.18 -8.11 -3.13
C ARG A 159 9.42 -9.41 -2.89
N VAL A 160 8.39 -9.36 -2.05
CA VAL A 160 7.59 -10.54 -1.70
C VAL A 160 6.12 -10.21 -1.86
N VAL A 161 5.40 -11.11 -2.52
CA VAL A 161 3.94 -11.07 -2.71
C VAL A 161 3.31 -12.25 -2.00
N PRO A 162 2.60 -12.07 -0.90
CA PRO A 162 1.76 -13.12 -0.34
C PRO A 162 0.52 -13.30 -1.22
N VAL A 163 0.24 -14.53 -1.62
CA VAL A 163 -0.93 -14.86 -2.46
C VAL A 163 -2.23 -14.70 -1.68
N ILE A 164 -2.21 -15.07 -0.40
CA ILE A 164 -3.34 -14.95 0.54
C ILE A 164 -2.90 -14.04 1.69
N ILE A 165 -3.75 -13.10 2.06
CA ILE A 165 -3.53 -12.11 3.14
C ILE A 165 -4.76 -12.06 4.04
N HIS A 166 -4.55 -11.79 5.34
CA HIS A 166 -5.61 -11.52 6.32
C HIS A 166 -6.60 -12.66 6.59
N ASP A 167 -6.29 -13.89 6.17
CA ASP A 167 -7.09 -15.07 6.44
C ASP A 167 -6.46 -15.99 7.51
N PRO A 168 -7.27 -16.73 8.28
CA PRO A 168 -6.77 -17.73 9.23
C PRO A 168 -5.97 -18.81 8.53
N ILE A 169 -4.85 -19.25 9.12
CA ILE A 169 -3.98 -20.30 8.54
C ILE A 169 -4.77 -21.57 8.20
N CYS A 170 -5.75 -21.96 9.02
CA CYS A 170 -6.58 -23.15 8.76
C CYS A 170 -7.44 -23.07 7.49
N LYS A 171 -7.59 -21.89 6.89
CA LYS A 171 -8.34 -21.70 5.63
C LYS A 171 -7.45 -21.62 4.40
N ILE A 172 -6.15 -21.62 4.55
CA ILE A 172 -5.23 -21.43 3.42
C ILE A 172 -5.42 -22.52 2.36
N THR A 173 -5.58 -23.77 2.76
CA THR A 173 -5.79 -24.90 1.85
C THR A 173 -7.10 -24.82 1.06
N ASP A 174 -8.13 -24.19 1.62
CA ASP A 174 -9.42 -23.99 0.94
C ASP A 174 -9.39 -22.77 -0.01
N LEU A 175 -8.58 -21.78 0.31
CA LEU A 175 -8.50 -20.51 -0.42
C LEU A 175 -7.46 -20.53 -1.55
N LEU A 176 -6.41 -21.35 -1.41
CA LEU A 176 -5.35 -21.42 -2.41
C LEU A 176 -5.83 -22.22 -3.63
N THR A 177 -5.92 -21.53 -4.76
CA THR A 177 -6.28 -22.16 -6.04
C THR A 177 -5.27 -21.81 -7.12
N THR A 178 -5.25 -22.64 -8.17
CA THR A 178 -4.44 -22.40 -9.38
C THR A 178 -4.76 -21.03 -9.99
N GLU A 179 -6.03 -20.69 -10.11
CA GLU A 179 -6.51 -19.44 -10.70
C GLU A 179 -6.06 -18.23 -9.89
N LEU A 180 -6.12 -18.31 -8.55
CA LEU A 180 -5.67 -17.24 -7.66
C LEU A 180 -4.16 -16.98 -7.83
N ILE A 181 -3.35 -18.04 -7.88
CA ILE A 181 -1.90 -17.89 -8.10
C ILE A 181 -1.63 -17.25 -9.46
N VAL A 182 -2.30 -17.70 -10.51
CA VAL A 182 -2.15 -17.14 -11.87
C VAL A 182 -2.50 -15.67 -11.88
N GLU A 183 -3.66 -15.29 -11.33
CA GLU A 183 -4.10 -13.89 -11.29
C GLU A 183 -3.11 -12.98 -10.55
N VAL A 184 -2.71 -13.39 -9.34
CA VAL A 184 -1.76 -12.62 -8.50
C VAL A 184 -0.41 -12.47 -9.19
N CYS A 185 0.10 -13.53 -9.82
CA CYS A 185 1.38 -13.48 -10.53
C CYS A 185 1.32 -12.60 -11.79
N LEU A 186 0.23 -12.61 -12.54
CA LEU A 186 0.06 -11.74 -13.72
C LEU A 186 0.02 -10.26 -13.31
N ILE A 187 -0.76 -9.91 -12.28
CA ILE A 187 -0.79 -8.56 -11.72
C ILE A 187 0.60 -8.14 -11.24
N THR A 188 1.29 -9.03 -10.50
CA THR A 188 2.65 -8.79 -10.01
C THR A 188 3.62 -8.53 -11.16
N ALA A 189 3.64 -9.37 -12.19
CA ALA A 189 4.52 -9.21 -13.34
C ALA A 189 4.27 -7.89 -14.06
N GLN A 190 3.01 -7.53 -14.26
CA GLN A 190 2.62 -6.28 -14.88
C GLN A 190 3.09 -5.06 -14.07
N SER A 191 2.86 -5.03 -12.75
CA SER A 191 3.34 -3.97 -11.88
C SER A 191 4.86 -3.87 -11.84
N LEU A 192 5.58 -5.00 -11.79
CA LEU A 192 7.04 -4.99 -11.85
C LEU A 192 7.56 -4.35 -13.15
N MET A 193 6.88 -4.56 -14.28
CA MET A 193 7.23 -3.92 -15.55
C MET A 193 6.89 -2.42 -15.57
N HIS A 194 5.68 -2.05 -15.14
CA HIS A 194 5.19 -0.68 -15.27
C HIS A 194 5.68 0.24 -14.15
N ASP A 195 5.59 -0.22 -12.90
CA ASP A 195 5.83 0.63 -11.73
C ASP A 195 7.30 0.59 -11.28
N PHE A 196 7.96 -0.57 -11.47
CA PHE A 196 9.36 -0.77 -11.10
C PHE A 196 10.33 -0.72 -12.30
N ASN A 197 9.81 -0.57 -13.52
CA ASN A 197 10.61 -0.54 -14.76
C ASN A 197 11.53 -1.76 -14.94
N ILE A 198 11.07 -2.94 -14.50
CA ILE A 198 11.78 -4.21 -14.64
C ILE A 198 11.29 -4.90 -15.91
N LYS A 199 12.05 -4.76 -16.99
CA LYS A 199 11.63 -5.22 -18.34
C LYS A 199 11.31 -6.72 -18.43
N TYR A 200 12.02 -7.54 -17.67
CA TYR A 200 11.86 -9.01 -17.65
C TYR A 200 11.80 -9.49 -16.19
N PRO A 201 10.65 -9.34 -15.50
CA PRO A 201 10.53 -9.76 -14.11
C PRO A 201 10.64 -11.28 -13.98
N ARG A 202 11.50 -11.72 -13.07
CA ARG A 202 11.64 -13.13 -12.68
C ARG A 202 10.85 -13.35 -11.39
N ILE A 203 9.95 -14.31 -11.41
CA ILE A 203 9.12 -14.66 -10.26
C ILE A 203 9.52 -16.04 -9.76
N TRP A 204 9.82 -16.13 -8.48
CA TRP A 204 10.07 -17.41 -7.81
C TRP A 204 8.90 -17.72 -6.88
N ILE A 205 8.33 -18.91 -7.00
CA ILE A 205 7.23 -19.38 -6.13
C ILE A 205 7.79 -20.28 -5.04
N THR A 206 7.37 -20.01 -3.79
CA THR A 206 7.60 -20.93 -2.67
C THR A 206 6.56 -22.04 -2.69
N GLY A 207 6.91 -23.21 -2.15
CA GLY A 207 5.92 -24.17 -1.70
C GLY A 207 5.05 -23.59 -0.57
N LEU A 208 3.95 -24.27 -0.29
CA LEU A 208 3.03 -23.94 0.80
C LEU A 208 3.66 -24.22 2.17
N ASN A 209 4.41 -25.31 2.27
CA ASN A 209 5.15 -25.70 3.47
C ASN A 209 6.62 -25.26 3.41
N PRO A 210 7.32 -25.17 4.55
CA PRO A 210 8.75 -24.85 4.57
C PRO A 210 9.59 -25.72 3.65
N HIS A 211 9.26 -27.02 3.53
CA HIS A 211 9.96 -28.02 2.70
C HIS A 211 9.24 -28.33 1.38
N ALA A 212 8.27 -27.53 0.96
CA ALA A 212 7.55 -27.69 -0.31
C ALA A 212 6.94 -29.09 -0.52
N GLY A 213 6.24 -29.64 0.48
CA GLY A 213 5.48 -30.92 0.36
C GLY A 213 6.32 -32.17 0.18
N GLU A 214 7.65 -32.10 0.04
CA GLU A 214 8.59 -33.24 -0.10
C GLU A 214 8.10 -34.30 -1.12
N GLY A 215 7.74 -33.86 -2.33
CA GLY A 215 7.25 -34.73 -3.39
C GLY A 215 5.90 -35.40 -3.11
N GLY A 216 5.07 -34.77 -2.26
CA GLY A 216 3.74 -35.27 -1.89
C GLY A 216 3.68 -36.02 -0.57
N THR A 217 4.80 -36.10 0.17
CA THR A 217 4.87 -36.86 1.43
C THR A 217 4.21 -36.11 2.58
N ILE A 218 4.31 -34.78 2.60
CA ILE A 218 3.75 -33.92 3.64
C ILE A 218 2.71 -32.93 3.11
N GLY A 219 2.36 -33.00 1.83
CA GLY A 219 1.34 -32.19 1.16
C GLY A 219 1.40 -32.39 -0.35
N THR A 220 0.28 -32.20 -1.01
CA THR A 220 0.15 -32.34 -2.48
C THR A 220 -0.16 -31.05 -3.19
N GLU A 221 -0.26 -29.93 -2.49
CA GLU A 221 -0.67 -28.61 -2.99
C GLU A 221 0.32 -28.09 -4.04
N GLU A 222 1.61 -28.41 -3.91
CA GLU A 222 2.60 -28.08 -4.93
C GLU A 222 2.26 -28.76 -6.26
N ILE A 223 1.91 -30.05 -6.23
CA ILE A 223 1.62 -30.86 -7.42
C ILE A 223 0.24 -30.52 -8.01
N THR A 224 -0.76 -30.32 -7.14
CA THR A 224 -2.16 -30.18 -7.57
C THR A 224 -2.59 -28.76 -7.85
N ILE A 225 -1.90 -27.75 -7.31
CA ILE A 225 -2.27 -26.32 -7.40
C ILE A 225 -1.13 -25.47 -7.97
N ILE A 226 0.08 -25.53 -7.37
CA ILE A 226 1.16 -24.60 -7.69
C ILE A 226 1.80 -24.91 -9.04
N GLU A 227 2.16 -26.15 -9.31
CA GLU A 227 2.74 -26.56 -10.60
C GLU A 227 1.81 -26.32 -11.79
N PRO A 228 0.49 -26.62 -11.71
CA PRO A 228 -0.48 -26.23 -12.73
C PRO A 228 -0.51 -24.71 -12.98
N ALA A 229 -0.48 -23.89 -11.93
CA ALA A 229 -0.42 -22.44 -12.06
C ALA A 229 0.85 -21.97 -12.78
N MET A 230 1.99 -22.54 -12.40
CA MET A 230 3.28 -22.22 -13.05
C MET A 230 3.29 -22.62 -14.53
N LYS A 231 2.64 -23.73 -14.89
CA LYS A 231 2.52 -24.13 -16.30
C LYS A 231 1.74 -23.08 -17.10
N ILE A 232 0.58 -22.66 -16.60
CA ILE A 232 -0.23 -21.61 -17.22
C ILE A 232 0.58 -20.31 -17.34
N LEU A 233 1.28 -19.88 -16.29
CA LEU A 233 2.07 -18.66 -16.30
C LEU A 233 3.21 -18.67 -17.31
N LYS A 234 3.85 -19.83 -17.52
CA LYS A 234 4.86 -20.02 -18.59
C LYS A 234 4.25 -19.83 -19.98
N GLU A 235 3.01 -20.30 -20.21
CA GLU A 235 2.28 -20.10 -21.47
C GLU A 235 1.97 -18.61 -21.71
N TYR A 236 1.77 -17.83 -20.64
CA TYR A 236 1.67 -16.35 -20.71
C TYR A 236 3.04 -15.65 -20.87
N GLY A 237 4.14 -16.38 -20.97
CA GLY A 237 5.48 -15.81 -21.14
C GLY A 237 6.10 -15.26 -19.85
N ILE A 238 5.56 -15.59 -18.67
CA ILE A 238 6.12 -15.19 -17.39
C ILE A 238 7.36 -16.03 -17.05
N LEU A 239 8.46 -15.37 -16.71
CA LEU A 239 9.68 -16.02 -16.23
C LEU A 239 9.47 -16.49 -14.78
N ILE A 240 9.00 -17.71 -14.63
CA ILE A 240 8.63 -18.28 -13.34
C ILE A 240 9.45 -19.54 -13.04
N SER A 241 9.88 -19.70 -11.78
CA SER A 241 10.63 -20.84 -11.28
C SER A 241 10.12 -21.29 -9.91
N GLY A 242 10.30 -22.57 -9.58
CA GLY A 242 9.82 -23.18 -8.34
C GLY A 242 8.97 -24.43 -8.63
N PRO A 243 8.11 -24.89 -7.67
CA PRO A 243 8.07 -24.38 -6.29
C PRO A 243 9.33 -24.74 -5.50
N PHE A 244 9.87 -23.78 -4.76
CA PHE A 244 11.05 -23.98 -3.92
C PHE A 244 10.67 -24.11 -2.44
N PRO A 245 11.45 -24.83 -1.62
CA PRO A 245 11.27 -24.82 -0.17
C PRO A 245 11.37 -23.40 0.39
N ALA A 246 10.38 -22.98 1.18
CA ALA A 246 10.31 -21.63 1.70
C ALA A 246 11.42 -21.30 2.71
N ASP A 247 11.95 -22.30 3.42
CA ASP A 247 13.02 -22.15 4.41
C ASP A 247 14.40 -21.85 3.78
N SER A 248 14.61 -22.21 2.52
CA SER A 248 15.92 -22.12 1.86
C SER A 248 16.00 -21.11 0.72
N MET A 249 14.89 -20.50 0.27
CA MET A 249 14.94 -19.61 -0.90
C MET A 249 15.19 -18.12 -0.59
N PHE A 250 15.14 -17.70 0.66
CA PHE A 250 15.26 -16.28 1.03
C PHE A 250 16.67 -15.83 1.40
N HIS A 251 17.68 -16.72 1.39
CA HIS A 251 19.06 -16.34 1.66
C HIS A 251 19.69 -15.57 0.49
N GLU A 252 20.77 -14.84 0.75
CA GLU A 252 21.38 -13.92 -0.20
C GLU A 252 21.78 -14.60 -1.52
N THR A 253 22.40 -15.77 -1.46
CA THR A 253 22.83 -16.53 -2.65
C THR A 253 21.67 -16.93 -3.56
N ALA A 254 20.49 -17.24 -2.98
CA ALA A 254 19.31 -17.60 -3.76
C ALA A 254 18.65 -16.38 -4.44
N ARG A 255 18.90 -15.16 -3.93
CA ARG A 255 18.31 -13.91 -4.45
C ARG A 255 19.12 -13.28 -5.59
N ASN A 256 20.40 -13.62 -5.73
CA ASN A 256 21.32 -13.17 -6.75
C ASN A 256 21.41 -14.15 -7.92
#